data_395df23875a43b38cc33316d11e95925
#
_entry.id   395df23875a43b38cc33316d11e95925
#
_cell.length_a   1.000
_cell.length_b   1.000
_cell.length_c   1.000
_cell.angle_alpha   90.00
_cell.angle_beta   90.00
_cell.angle_gamma   90.00
#
_symmetry.space_group_name_H-M   'P 1'
#
loop_
_entity.id
_entity.type
_entity.pdbx_description
1 polymer ?
#
loop_
_entity_poly.entity_id
_entity_poly.type
_entity_poly.pdbx_seq_one_letter_code
_entity_poly.pdbx_strand_id
1 'polypeptide(L)'
;MPCNGQCFTVIQIHNLEVIIVMKYIESLREGERINEIYLCKTKQSALTKAGKPYENVILQDKTGILDAKIWDPGSVGIDDFDSLDYVAVMGDITSFQGNLQLSIKRVRKVQEGEYDPKDYLPVSEKNIDEMYEELCGIIRSVNNPYYKKLLSLSLIHI
;
A
#
# COMPACT_ATOMS: atom_id res chain seq x y z
N MET A 1 33.55 14.02 -54.55
CA MET A 1 33.06 14.66 -53.29
C MET A 1 31.90 13.84 -52.76
N PRO A 2 32.03 13.23 -51.62
CA PRO A 2 31.05 12.29 -51.10
C PRO A 2 29.98 13.01 -50.27
N CYS A 3 28.72 12.72 -50.55
CA CYS A 3 27.60 13.11 -49.73
C CYS A 3 27.40 12.12 -48.59
N ASN A 4 27.56 12.60 -47.38
CA ASN A 4 27.30 11.85 -46.16
C ASN A 4 25.81 11.56 -46.03
N GLY A 5 25.42 10.32 -46.28
CA GLY A 5 24.16 9.77 -45.88
C GLY A 5 24.18 9.41 -44.38
N GLN A 6 23.63 10.23 -43.54
CA GLN A 6 23.33 9.83 -42.16
C GLN A 6 22.11 8.90 -42.19
N CYS A 7 22.43 7.64 -42.05
CA CYS A 7 21.42 6.59 -41.77
C CYS A 7 20.86 6.84 -40.35
N PHE A 8 19.67 7.40 -40.27
CA PHE A 8 18.93 7.41 -39.04
C PHE A 8 18.44 5.99 -38.75
N THR A 9 19.17 5.30 -37.91
CA THR A 9 18.69 4.04 -37.33
C THR A 9 17.49 4.38 -36.47
N VAL A 10 16.31 4.04 -36.99
CA VAL A 10 15.07 4.07 -36.17
C VAL A 10 15.26 2.99 -35.12
N ILE A 11 15.64 3.40 -33.92
CA ILE A 11 15.58 2.54 -32.75
C ILE A 11 14.10 2.37 -32.46
N GLN A 12 13.55 1.24 -32.82
CA GLN A 12 12.26 0.77 -32.38
C GLN A 12 12.35 0.61 -30.84
N ILE A 13 11.83 1.59 -30.13
CA ILE A 13 11.64 1.50 -28.68
C ILE A 13 10.43 0.59 -28.47
N HIS A 14 10.69 -0.71 -28.36
CA HIS A 14 9.71 -1.66 -27.85
C HIS A 14 9.50 -1.34 -26.37
N ASN A 15 8.25 -1.00 -26.04
CA ASN A 15 7.67 -0.98 -24.70
C ASN A 15 8.66 -0.61 -23.58
N LEU A 16 8.84 0.69 -23.35
CA LEU A 16 9.17 1.16 -22.03
C LEU A 16 7.90 0.93 -21.17
N GLU A 17 7.78 -0.26 -20.60
CA GLU A 17 7.04 -0.39 -19.35
C GLU A 17 7.77 0.53 -18.38
N VAL A 18 7.16 1.66 -18.07
CA VAL A 18 7.58 2.48 -16.95
C VAL A 18 7.32 1.60 -15.74
N ILE A 19 8.34 0.91 -15.28
CA ILE A 19 8.32 0.22 -14.01
C ILE A 19 8.19 1.34 -12.98
N ILE A 20 6.98 1.65 -12.58
CA ILE A 20 6.71 2.51 -11.43
C ILE A 20 7.18 1.70 -10.23
N VAL A 21 8.42 1.89 -9.83
CA VAL A 21 8.96 1.27 -8.62
C VAL A 21 8.30 1.97 -7.45
N MET A 22 7.26 1.35 -6.90
CA MET A 22 6.59 1.81 -5.70
C MET A 22 7.60 1.92 -4.55
N LYS A 23 7.58 3.04 -3.86
CA LYS A 23 8.45 3.27 -2.71
C LYS A 23 7.77 2.79 -1.45
N TYR A 24 8.24 1.65 -0.94
CA TYR A 24 7.68 1.04 0.26
C TYR A 24 8.09 1.77 1.54
N ILE A 25 7.24 1.65 2.57
CA ILE A 25 7.41 2.35 3.87
C ILE A 25 8.76 2.01 4.52
N GLU A 26 9.23 0.77 4.46
CA GLU A 26 10.52 0.38 5.04
C GLU A 26 11.74 1.06 4.41
N SER A 27 11.60 1.51 3.15
CA SER A 27 12.68 2.17 2.41
C SER A 27 12.73 3.69 2.62
N LEU A 28 11.74 4.27 3.30
CA LEU A 28 11.61 5.71 3.50
C LEU A 28 12.66 6.24 4.48
N ARG A 29 13.12 7.46 4.21
CA ARG A 29 14.10 8.16 5.05
C ARG A 29 13.62 9.56 5.38
N GLU A 30 14.08 10.07 6.53
CA GLU A 30 13.83 11.45 6.93
C GLU A 30 14.34 12.46 5.88
N GLY A 31 13.55 13.50 5.62
CA GLY A 31 13.86 14.56 4.66
C GLY A 31 13.47 14.21 3.22
N GLU A 32 12.99 13.01 2.94
CA GLU A 32 12.53 12.66 1.59
C GLU A 32 11.16 13.24 1.29
N ARG A 33 10.97 13.60 0.02
CA ARG A 33 9.66 13.90 -0.54
C ARG A 33 9.11 12.66 -1.24
N ILE A 34 7.87 12.30 -0.93
CA ILE A 34 7.18 11.18 -1.55
C ILE A 34 5.96 11.63 -2.34
N ASN A 35 5.63 10.82 -3.35
CA ASN A 35 4.40 10.93 -4.14
C ASN A 35 4.02 9.51 -4.54
N GLU A 36 3.34 8.81 -3.62
CA GLU A 36 3.07 7.38 -3.72
C GLU A 36 1.63 7.08 -3.29
N ILE A 37 1.16 5.88 -3.62
CA ILE A 37 -0.13 5.37 -3.20
C ILE A 37 0.06 4.51 -1.95
N TYR A 38 -0.79 4.69 -0.95
CA TYR A 38 -0.85 3.86 0.26
C TYR A 38 -2.30 3.55 0.64
N LEU A 39 -2.49 2.51 1.43
CA LEU A 39 -3.78 2.21 2.04
C LEU A 39 -3.95 3.07 3.30
N CYS A 40 -5.02 3.85 3.39
CA CYS A 40 -5.42 4.53 4.61
C CYS A 40 -6.00 3.52 5.59
N LYS A 41 -5.22 3.10 6.59
CA LYS A 41 -5.72 2.16 7.60
C LYS A 41 -6.73 2.80 8.55
N THR A 42 -6.43 4.00 9.03
CA THR A 42 -7.30 4.80 9.90
C THR A 42 -7.13 6.28 9.64
N LYS A 43 -8.22 7.03 9.77
CA LYS A 43 -8.26 8.48 9.69
C LYS A 43 -9.00 9.00 10.93
N GLN A 44 -8.42 9.97 11.64
CA GLN A 44 -8.98 10.57 12.83
C GLN A 44 -8.75 12.08 12.83
N SER A 45 -9.84 12.82 12.97
CA SER A 45 -9.77 14.28 13.14
C SER A 45 -9.43 14.62 14.58
N ALA A 46 -8.54 15.60 14.77
CA ALA A 46 -8.12 16.09 16.07
C ALA A 46 -7.91 17.60 16.04
N LEU A 47 -7.77 18.20 17.22
CA LEU A 47 -7.46 19.62 17.36
C LEU A 47 -6.07 19.80 17.94
N THR A 48 -5.32 20.75 17.39
CA THR A 48 -4.05 21.17 17.97
C THR A 48 -4.30 21.92 19.31
N LYS A 49 -3.25 22.13 20.10
CA LYS A 49 -3.33 22.96 21.33
C LYS A 49 -3.84 24.39 21.06
N ALA A 50 -3.68 24.88 19.83
CA ALA A 50 -4.16 26.18 19.38
C ALA A 50 -5.60 26.14 18.82
N GLY A 51 -6.30 24.99 18.91
CA GLY A 51 -7.66 24.82 18.41
C GLY A 51 -7.79 24.65 16.89
N LYS A 52 -6.69 24.52 16.16
CA LYS A 52 -6.73 24.24 14.71
C LYS A 52 -7.01 22.78 14.43
N PRO A 53 -7.94 22.46 13.52
CA PRO A 53 -8.19 21.07 13.12
C PRO A 53 -7.00 20.50 12.33
N TYR A 54 -6.70 19.25 12.57
CA TYR A 54 -5.77 18.46 11.79
C TYR A 54 -6.25 17.01 11.75
N GLU A 55 -5.75 16.23 10.82
CA GLU A 55 -6.08 14.81 10.72
C GLU A 55 -4.85 13.96 10.96
N ASN A 56 -5.01 12.95 11.81
CA ASN A 56 -4.10 11.84 11.96
C ASN A 56 -4.51 10.74 11.01
N VAL A 57 -3.59 10.30 10.17
CA VAL A 57 -3.79 9.24 9.21
C VAL A 57 -2.74 8.18 9.45
N ILE A 58 -3.14 6.93 9.50
CA ILE A 58 -2.21 5.81 9.49
C ILE A 58 -2.25 5.20 8.09
N LEU A 59 -1.13 5.28 7.40
CA LEU A 59 -0.92 4.69 6.09
C LEU A 59 -0.29 3.32 6.24
N GLN A 60 -0.62 2.41 5.32
CA GLN A 60 -0.12 1.04 5.32
C GLN A 60 0.28 0.61 3.92
N ASP A 61 1.35 -0.16 3.85
CA ASP A 61 1.69 -1.00 2.71
C ASP A 61 2.05 -2.42 3.19
N LYS A 62 2.51 -3.29 2.30
CA LYS A 62 2.90 -4.67 2.66
C LYS A 62 4.12 -4.75 3.57
N THR A 63 4.93 -3.68 3.67
CA THR A 63 6.18 -3.66 4.44
C THR A 63 6.01 -3.06 5.83
N GLY A 64 4.97 -2.22 6.04
CA GLY A 64 4.75 -1.61 7.34
C GLY A 64 3.62 -0.60 7.41
N ILE A 65 3.67 0.19 8.46
CA ILE A 65 2.75 1.29 8.73
C ILE A 65 3.52 2.59 8.90
N LEU A 66 2.93 3.70 8.50
CA LEU A 66 3.50 5.05 8.58
C LEU A 66 2.48 6.01 9.17
N ASP A 67 2.87 6.71 10.23
CA ASP A 67 2.07 7.82 10.75
C ASP A 67 2.12 8.99 9.80
N ALA A 68 0.95 9.58 9.51
CA ALA A 68 0.83 10.72 8.64
C ALA A 68 -0.07 11.80 9.25
N LYS A 69 0.21 13.05 8.92
CA LYS A 69 -0.59 14.20 9.37
C LYS A 69 -0.96 15.12 8.23
N ILE A 70 -2.23 15.53 8.24
CA ILE A 70 -2.76 16.58 7.39
C ILE A 70 -3.02 17.79 8.30
N TRP A 71 -2.15 18.80 8.23
CA TRP A 71 -2.18 19.95 9.11
C TRP A 71 -3.27 20.98 8.75
N ASP A 72 -3.77 20.94 7.53
CA ASP A 72 -4.83 21.80 7.01
C ASP A 72 -5.78 21.00 6.12
N PRO A 73 -6.76 20.27 6.73
CA PRO A 73 -7.69 19.42 5.97
C PRO A 73 -8.57 20.19 4.97
N GLY A 74 -8.74 21.51 5.16
CA GLY A 74 -9.52 22.36 4.27
C GLY A 74 -8.74 22.95 3.11
N SER A 75 -7.45 22.63 2.96
CA SER A 75 -6.63 23.20 1.91
C SER A 75 -6.90 22.60 0.53
N VAL A 76 -6.65 23.39 -0.51
CA VAL A 76 -6.77 22.92 -1.90
C VAL A 76 -5.77 21.80 -2.17
N GLY A 77 -6.28 20.67 -2.67
CA GLY A 77 -5.49 19.47 -2.96
C GLY A 77 -5.55 18.40 -1.88
N ILE A 78 -6.41 18.58 -0.88
CA ILE A 78 -6.81 17.56 0.07
C ILE A 78 -8.21 17.09 -0.32
N ASP A 79 -8.32 15.92 -0.95
CA ASP A 79 -9.59 15.29 -1.26
C ASP A 79 -10.17 14.62 -0.01
N ASP A 80 -11.48 14.44 0.01
CA ASP A 80 -12.15 13.67 1.05
C ASP A 80 -11.96 12.17 0.80
N PHE A 81 -11.58 11.45 1.85
CA PHE A 81 -11.36 10.01 1.84
C PHE A 81 -11.66 9.43 3.22
N ASP A 82 -11.90 8.14 3.27
CA ASP A 82 -12.22 7.42 4.51
C ASP A 82 -11.15 6.38 4.87
N SER A 83 -11.31 5.79 6.05
CA SER A 83 -10.53 4.61 6.43
C SER A 83 -10.79 3.47 5.45
N LEU A 84 -9.74 2.74 5.10
CA LEU A 84 -9.69 1.66 4.12
C LEU A 84 -9.73 2.11 2.64
N ASP A 85 -9.71 3.41 2.38
CA ASP A 85 -9.49 3.92 1.02
C ASP A 85 -8.01 3.86 0.62
N TYR A 86 -7.76 3.65 -0.67
CA TYR A 86 -6.43 3.83 -1.25
C TYR A 86 -6.26 5.29 -1.65
N VAL A 87 -5.16 5.87 -1.21
CA VAL A 87 -4.90 7.30 -1.38
C VAL A 87 -3.52 7.55 -1.97
N ALA A 88 -3.46 8.37 -3.00
CA ALA A 88 -2.22 8.93 -3.51
C ALA A 88 -1.86 10.14 -2.66
N VAL A 89 -0.74 10.07 -1.96
CA VAL A 89 -0.28 11.10 -1.05
C VAL A 89 1.01 11.73 -1.54
N MET A 90 1.09 13.05 -1.41
CA MET A 90 2.30 13.81 -1.64
C MET A 90 2.65 14.55 -0.36
N GLY A 91 3.88 14.41 0.10
CA GLY A 91 4.35 15.07 1.31
C GLY A 91 5.83 14.89 1.58
N ASP A 92 6.26 15.37 2.72
CA ASP A 92 7.64 15.28 3.16
C ASP A 92 7.72 14.36 4.41
N ILE A 93 8.69 13.46 4.40
CA ILE A 93 8.97 12.60 5.56
C ILE A 93 9.75 13.40 6.60
N THR A 94 9.24 13.41 7.82
CA THR A 94 9.84 14.04 8.97
C THR A 94 10.08 13.00 10.07
N SER A 95 10.86 13.33 11.06
CA SER A 95 11.06 12.50 12.26
C SER A 95 10.41 13.18 13.47
N PHE A 96 9.61 12.43 14.21
CA PHE A 96 9.02 12.87 15.46
C PHE A 96 9.22 11.81 16.54
N GLN A 97 9.92 12.18 17.62
CA GLN A 97 10.26 11.26 18.73
C GLN A 97 10.96 9.96 18.27
N GLY A 98 11.79 10.05 17.23
CA GLY A 98 12.52 8.91 16.68
C GLY A 98 11.74 8.02 15.71
N ASN A 99 10.49 8.34 15.43
CA ASN A 99 9.66 7.65 14.45
C ASN A 99 9.50 8.51 13.18
N LEU A 100 9.48 7.87 12.03
CA LEU A 100 9.16 8.54 10.78
C LEU A 100 7.69 8.94 10.76
N GLN A 101 7.41 10.14 10.26
CA GLN A 101 6.08 10.68 10.10
C GLN A 101 5.98 11.42 8.77
N LEU A 102 4.89 11.20 8.02
CA LEU A 102 4.62 11.91 6.80
C LEU A 102 3.80 13.18 7.07
N SER A 103 4.30 14.31 6.65
CA SER A 103 3.52 15.55 6.56
C SER A 103 2.87 15.64 5.18
N ILE A 104 1.60 15.30 5.09
CA ILE A 104 0.83 15.28 3.84
C ILE A 104 0.54 16.72 3.41
N LYS A 105 0.88 17.04 2.16
CA LYS A 105 0.57 18.33 1.52
C LYS A 105 -0.56 18.21 0.50
N ARG A 106 -0.68 17.05 -0.12
CA ARG A 106 -1.77 16.71 -1.05
C ARG A 106 -2.17 15.26 -0.85
N VAL A 107 -3.45 15.00 -0.98
CA VAL A 107 -4.00 13.65 -1.00
C VAL A 107 -5.12 13.58 -2.02
N ARG A 108 -5.15 12.48 -2.76
CA ARG A 108 -6.19 12.17 -3.74
C ARG A 108 -6.66 10.74 -3.51
N LYS A 109 -7.98 10.54 -3.48
CA LYS A 109 -8.54 9.19 -3.49
C LYS A 109 -8.24 8.51 -4.83
N VAL A 110 -7.77 7.27 -4.78
CA VAL A 110 -7.37 6.46 -5.93
C VAL A 110 -8.52 5.56 -6.35
N GLN A 111 -8.69 5.36 -7.65
CA GLN A 111 -9.73 4.49 -8.20
C GLN A 111 -9.20 3.06 -8.41
N GLU A 112 -10.12 2.10 -8.47
CA GLU A 112 -9.79 0.73 -8.83
C GLU A 112 -9.09 0.68 -10.20
N GLY A 113 -7.98 -0.07 -10.26
CA GLY A 113 -7.14 -0.18 -11.45
C GLY A 113 -5.87 0.68 -11.44
N GLU A 114 -5.77 1.66 -10.54
CA GLU A 114 -4.55 2.47 -10.37
C GLU A 114 -3.56 1.84 -9.38
N TYR A 115 -3.95 0.77 -8.68
CA TYR A 115 -3.14 0.10 -7.66
C TYR A 115 -3.36 -1.41 -7.67
N ASP A 116 -2.37 -2.18 -7.18
CA ASP A 116 -2.52 -3.62 -6.91
C ASP A 116 -2.68 -3.83 -5.39
N PRO A 117 -3.80 -4.40 -4.92
CA PRO A 117 -4.03 -4.64 -3.50
C PRO A 117 -2.93 -5.45 -2.78
N LYS A 118 -2.19 -6.28 -3.53
CA LYS A 118 -1.09 -7.09 -3.00
C LYS A 118 0.08 -6.27 -2.46
N ASP A 119 0.21 -5.01 -2.90
CA ASP A 119 1.29 -4.12 -2.44
C ASP A 119 0.96 -3.42 -1.11
N TYR A 120 -0.28 -3.51 -0.66
CA TYR A 120 -0.76 -2.78 0.53
C TYR A 120 -1.21 -3.67 1.68
N LEU A 121 -1.55 -4.92 1.37
CA LEU A 121 -1.99 -5.88 2.37
C LEU A 121 -0.89 -6.90 2.65
N PRO A 122 -0.70 -7.32 3.90
CA PRO A 122 0.20 -8.42 4.19
C PRO A 122 -0.32 -9.68 3.48
N VAL A 123 0.43 -10.16 2.52
CA VAL A 123 0.15 -11.42 1.81
C VAL A 123 0.96 -12.54 2.47
N SER A 124 0.34 -13.71 2.57
CA SER A 124 1.05 -14.92 2.97
C SER A 124 2.13 -15.25 1.92
N GLU A 125 3.35 -15.54 2.38
CA GLU A 125 4.41 -16.05 1.50
C GLU A 125 4.10 -17.46 0.96
N LYS A 126 3.22 -18.19 1.66
CA LYS A 126 2.77 -19.50 1.23
C LYS A 126 1.62 -19.40 0.25
N ASN A 127 1.65 -20.25 -0.76
CA ASN A 127 0.55 -20.42 -1.69
C ASN A 127 -0.70 -20.93 -0.95
N ILE A 128 -1.85 -20.30 -1.19
CA ILE A 128 -3.12 -20.66 -0.54
C ILE A 128 -3.49 -22.11 -0.81
N ASP A 129 -3.28 -22.60 -2.04
CA ASP A 129 -3.57 -23.97 -2.42
C ASP A 129 -2.68 -24.98 -1.66
N GLU A 130 -1.40 -24.67 -1.47
CA GLU A 130 -0.49 -25.49 -0.68
C GLU A 130 -0.90 -25.51 0.80
N MET A 131 -1.29 -24.37 1.36
CA MET A 131 -1.80 -24.28 2.73
C MET A 131 -3.08 -25.10 2.93
N TYR A 132 -3.97 -25.05 1.95
CA TYR A 132 -5.22 -25.82 1.96
C TYR A 132 -4.95 -27.33 1.91
N GLU A 133 -4.06 -27.78 1.03
CA GLU A 133 -3.66 -29.18 0.95
C GLU A 133 -2.98 -29.66 2.24
N GLU A 134 -2.11 -28.84 2.84
CA GLU A 134 -1.48 -29.14 4.13
C GLU A 134 -2.54 -29.31 5.24
N LEU A 135 -3.52 -28.40 5.30
CA LEU A 135 -4.64 -28.47 6.24
C LEU A 135 -5.50 -29.72 6.01
N CYS A 136 -5.81 -30.04 4.77
CA CYS A 136 -6.51 -31.29 4.42
C CYS A 136 -5.72 -32.53 4.86
N GLY A 137 -4.40 -32.50 4.71
CA GLY A 137 -3.50 -33.57 5.19
C GLY A 137 -3.59 -33.77 6.70
N ILE A 138 -3.57 -32.67 7.47
CA ILE A 138 -3.72 -32.68 8.92
C ILE A 138 -5.07 -33.29 9.32
N ILE A 139 -6.17 -32.87 8.67
CA ILE A 139 -7.51 -33.39 8.97
C ILE A 139 -7.61 -34.89 8.65
N ARG A 140 -7.00 -35.35 7.56
CA ARG A 140 -6.94 -36.79 7.23
C ARG A 140 -6.20 -37.62 8.28
N SER A 141 -5.19 -37.05 8.94
CA SER A 141 -4.43 -37.70 10.00
C SER A 141 -5.16 -37.85 11.33
N VAL A 142 -6.27 -37.12 11.53
CA VAL A 142 -7.08 -37.23 12.76
C VAL A 142 -7.75 -38.60 12.85
N ASN A 143 -7.41 -39.36 13.89
CA ASN A 143 -7.93 -40.71 14.08
C ASN A 143 -9.38 -40.77 14.57
N ASN A 144 -9.81 -39.73 15.31
CA ASN A 144 -11.17 -39.69 15.85
C ASN A 144 -12.19 -39.30 14.76
N PRO A 145 -13.14 -40.17 14.44
CA PRO A 145 -14.09 -39.99 13.35
C PRO A 145 -15.03 -38.76 13.57
N TYR A 146 -15.36 -38.46 14.82
CA TYR A 146 -16.25 -37.32 15.14
C TYR A 146 -15.52 -36.02 14.93
N TYR A 147 -14.29 -35.87 15.37
CA TYR A 147 -13.48 -34.68 15.15
C TYR A 147 -13.15 -34.49 13.67
N LYS A 148 -12.82 -35.57 12.97
CA LYS A 148 -12.58 -35.52 11.52
C LYS A 148 -13.79 -35.01 10.76
N LYS A 149 -15.00 -35.51 11.08
CA LYS A 149 -16.24 -35.03 10.47
C LYS A 149 -16.51 -33.56 10.78
N LEU A 150 -16.30 -33.13 12.02
CA LEU A 150 -16.49 -31.73 12.45
C LEU A 150 -15.56 -30.78 11.70
N LEU A 151 -14.28 -31.11 11.61
CA LEU A 151 -13.27 -30.33 10.91
C LEU A 151 -13.56 -30.26 9.40
N SER A 152 -13.98 -31.36 8.79
CA SER A 152 -14.37 -31.38 7.36
C SER A 152 -15.59 -30.50 7.09
N LEU A 153 -16.57 -30.47 7.99
CA LEU A 153 -17.73 -29.58 7.86
C LEU A 153 -17.34 -28.09 8.01
N SER A 154 -16.39 -27.79 8.89
CA SER A 154 -15.89 -26.42 9.07
C SER A 154 -15.20 -25.90 7.81
N LEU A 155 -14.48 -26.74 7.07
CA LEU A 155 -13.81 -26.35 5.81
C LEU A 155 -14.77 -26.01 4.68
N ILE A 156 -16.00 -26.57 4.67
CA ILE A 156 -16.99 -26.32 3.62
C ILE A 156 -17.58 -24.90 3.76
N HIS A 157 -17.42 -24.24 4.91
CA HIS A 157 -17.99 -22.94 5.22
C HIS A 157 -16.97 -21.79 5.16
N ILE A 158 -15.75 -22.05 4.73
CA ILE A 158 -14.73 -21.05 4.43
C ILE A 158 -14.67 -20.83 2.92
#